data_ac3e16ca2ddc91c573ebf4a0adec55b6
#
_entry.id   ac3e16ca2ddc91c573ebf4a0adec55b6
#
_cell.length_a   1.000
_cell.length_b   1.000
_cell.length_c   1.000
_cell.angle_alpha   90.00
_cell.angle_beta   90.00
_cell.angle_gamma   90.00
#
_symmetry.space_group_name_H-M   'P 1'
#
loop_
_entity.id
_entity.type
_entity.pdbx_description
1 polymer ?
#
loop_
_entity_poly.entity_id
_entity_poly.type
_entity_poly.pdbx_seq_one_letter_code
_entity_poly.pdbx_strand_id
1 'polypeptide(L)'
;MPKLYIIAGCNGAGKTTASYTVLPEMLGCKEFVNADEIAKGLSPFNPESVAIEAGRLMLQRMDDLLSEGSDFAFETTLSTRSYVKFIERAQAKGYFVTLLYFWLPTPEQAIERVATRVREGGHNIPSDVIRRRYANGIKNLTALYIPLCNYWAIYDNSSADEQIRIIALGGKDITTHIEDTLSYKTVSYTHLRAHETLAN
;
A
#
# COMPACT_ATOMS: atom_id res chain seq x y z
N MET A 1 7.84 9.48 20.04
CA MET A 1 6.62 9.51 19.23
C MET A 1 6.62 8.23 18.38
N PRO A 2 5.68 7.32 18.61
CA PRO A 2 5.63 6.06 17.86
C PRO A 2 5.29 6.31 16.39
N LYS A 3 5.71 5.38 15.51
CA LYS A 3 5.59 5.52 14.07
C LYS A 3 4.73 4.41 13.49
N LEU A 4 3.84 4.79 12.59
CA LEU A 4 3.03 3.88 11.78
C LEU A 4 3.39 4.06 10.31
N TYR A 5 3.84 2.97 9.67
CA TYR A 5 4.14 2.97 8.25
C TYR A 5 3.07 2.21 7.47
N ILE A 6 2.55 2.82 6.43
CA ILE A 6 1.59 2.22 5.51
C ILE A 6 2.32 1.93 4.20
N ILE A 7 2.55 0.67 3.93
CA ILE A 7 3.17 0.21 2.68
C ILE A 7 2.05 -0.10 1.69
N ALA A 8 1.92 0.71 0.67
CA ALA A 8 0.75 0.69 -0.18
C ALA A 8 1.07 0.57 -1.67
N GLY A 9 0.09 0.12 -2.45
CA GLY A 9 0.19 -0.07 -3.91
C GLY A 9 -0.60 -1.27 -4.39
N CYS A 10 -0.82 -1.38 -5.69
CA CYS A 10 -1.58 -2.50 -6.26
C CYS A 10 -0.87 -3.86 -6.07
N ASN A 11 -1.58 -4.94 -6.35
CA ASN A 11 -0.94 -6.27 -6.43
C ASN A 11 0.15 -6.24 -7.52
N GLY A 12 1.28 -6.88 -7.30
CA GLY A 12 2.42 -6.85 -8.23
C GLY A 12 3.28 -5.57 -8.19
N ALA A 13 2.95 -4.56 -7.35
CA ALA A 13 3.73 -3.33 -7.24
C ALA A 13 5.08 -3.48 -6.49
N GLY A 14 5.43 -4.68 -6.02
CA GLY A 14 6.71 -4.93 -5.33
C GLY A 14 6.76 -4.48 -3.87
N LYS A 15 5.62 -4.20 -3.25
CA LYS A 15 5.51 -3.73 -1.86
C LYS A 15 6.26 -4.61 -0.87
N THR A 16 5.95 -5.91 -0.85
CA THR A 16 6.54 -6.87 0.09
C THR A 16 8.05 -6.97 -0.09
N THR A 17 8.53 -7.03 -1.33
CA THR A 17 9.96 -7.05 -1.64
C THR A 17 10.66 -5.79 -1.11
N ALA A 18 10.13 -4.61 -1.38
CA ALA A 18 10.68 -3.35 -0.88
C ALA A 18 10.62 -3.27 0.66
N SER A 19 9.56 -3.80 1.28
CA SER A 19 9.39 -3.76 2.74
C SER A 19 10.49 -4.48 3.48
N TYR A 20 10.97 -5.62 2.99
CA TYR A 20 12.03 -6.40 3.65
C TYR A 20 13.37 -5.66 3.75
N THR A 21 13.63 -4.70 2.86
CA THR A 21 14.82 -3.84 2.90
C THR A 21 14.53 -2.51 3.58
N VAL A 22 13.48 -1.81 3.12
CA VAL A 22 13.16 -0.44 3.57
C VAL A 22 12.82 -0.38 5.06
N LEU A 23 12.00 -1.33 5.56
CA LEU A 23 11.54 -1.26 6.94
C LEU A 23 12.67 -1.48 7.96
N PRO A 24 13.43 -2.59 7.93
CA PRO A 24 14.47 -2.82 8.95
C PRO A 24 15.70 -1.94 8.76
N GLU A 25 16.16 -1.73 7.53
CA GLU A 25 17.45 -1.09 7.27
C GLU A 25 17.36 0.44 7.24
N MET A 26 16.28 0.98 6.64
CA MET A 26 16.16 2.43 6.47
C MET A 26 15.29 3.09 7.55
N LEU A 27 14.25 2.42 8.00
CA LEU A 27 13.27 2.98 8.94
C LEU A 27 13.41 2.43 10.37
N GLY A 28 14.22 1.40 10.59
CA GLY A 28 14.42 0.75 11.88
C GLY A 28 13.15 0.06 12.41
N CYS A 29 12.15 -0.21 11.53
CA CYS A 29 10.88 -0.81 11.87
C CYS A 29 10.96 -2.33 11.67
N LYS A 30 10.75 -3.10 12.73
CA LYS A 30 10.84 -4.57 12.71
C LYS A 30 9.49 -5.27 12.74
N GLU A 31 8.44 -4.56 13.15
CA GLU A 31 7.07 -5.10 13.17
C GLU A 31 6.38 -4.80 11.84
N PHE A 32 6.15 -5.83 11.05
CA PHE A 32 5.51 -5.74 9.74
C PHE A 32 4.34 -6.71 9.65
N VAL A 33 3.14 -6.16 9.39
CA VAL A 33 1.88 -6.93 9.34
C VAL A 33 1.38 -6.99 7.90
N ASN A 34 1.28 -8.20 7.36
CA ASN A 34 0.86 -8.46 5.99
C ASN A 34 -0.11 -9.66 5.96
N ALA A 35 -1.34 -9.44 5.48
CA ALA A 35 -2.36 -10.49 5.43
C ALA A 35 -1.98 -11.65 4.51
N ASP A 36 -1.28 -11.39 3.40
CA ASP A 36 -0.86 -12.43 2.47
C ASP A 36 0.19 -13.36 3.12
N GLU A 37 1.12 -12.80 3.92
CA GLU A 37 2.11 -13.58 4.65
C GLU A 37 1.48 -14.37 5.81
N ILE A 38 0.50 -13.80 6.52
CA ILE A 38 -0.29 -14.51 7.54
C ILE A 38 -1.03 -15.68 6.90
N ALA A 39 -1.69 -15.46 5.74
CA ALA A 39 -2.40 -16.52 5.03
C ALA A 39 -1.47 -17.66 4.60
N LYS A 40 -0.26 -17.34 4.12
CA LYS A 40 0.76 -18.35 3.80
C LYS A 40 1.23 -19.13 5.04
N GLY A 41 1.36 -18.47 6.18
CA GLY A 41 1.70 -19.12 7.45
C GLY A 41 0.62 -20.09 7.92
N LEU A 42 -0.67 -19.75 7.72
CA LEU A 42 -1.80 -20.60 8.09
C LEU A 42 -2.01 -21.76 7.11
N SER A 43 -1.89 -21.51 5.81
CA SER A 43 -2.13 -22.49 4.75
C SER A 43 -1.15 -22.28 3.60
N PRO A 44 0.08 -22.86 3.68
CA PRO A 44 1.12 -22.61 2.68
C PRO A 44 0.76 -22.96 1.24
N PHE A 45 -0.05 -24.01 1.06
CA PHE A 45 -0.45 -24.52 -0.25
C PHE A 45 -1.78 -23.99 -0.75
N ASN A 46 -2.61 -23.39 0.12
CA ASN A 46 -3.91 -22.83 -0.23
C ASN A 46 -4.23 -21.58 0.61
N PRO A 47 -3.43 -20.51 0.53
CA PRO A 47 -3.60 -19.30 1.34
C PRO A 47 -4.94 -18.59 1.09
N GLU A 48 -5.54 -18.77 -0.09
CA GLU A 48 -6.83 -18.18 -0.43
C GLU A 48 -7.97 -18.68 0.46
N SER A 49 -7.92 -19.95 0.87
CA SER A 49 -8.95 -20.56 1.74
C SER A 49 -9.05 -19.92 3.12
N VAL A 50 -7.98 -19.27 3.58
CA VAL A 50 -7.87 -18.65 4.91
C VAL A 50 -7.74 -17.12 4.85
N ALA A 51 -8.00 -16.52 3.68
CA ALA A 51 -7.79 -15.07 3.47
C ALA A 51 -8.63 -14.19 4.44
N ILE A 52 -9.84 -14.61 4.78
CA ILE A 52 -10.71 -13.88 5.74
C ILE A 52 -10.14 -13.99 7.15
N GLU A 53 -9.66 -15.17 7.55
CA GLU A 53 -9.03 -15.39 8.85
C GLU A 53 -7.74 -14.61 8.98
N ALA A 54 -6.88 -14.68 7.97
CA ALA A 54 -5.65 -13.88 7.89
C ALA A 54 -5.91 -12.38 8.01
N GLY A 55 -6.96 -11.88 7.34
CA GLY A 55 -7.38 -10.48 7.47
C GLY A 55 -7.81 -10.10 8.89
N ARG A 56 -8.51 -10.99 9.61
CA ARG A 56 -8.88 -10.76 11.02
C ARG A 56 -7.66 -10.76 11.93
N LEU A 57 -6.74 -11.71 11.75
CA LEU A 57 -5.49 -11.77 12.52
C LEU A 57 -4.61 -10.55 12.26
N MET A 58 -4.53 -10.09 11.02
CA MET A 58 -3.86 -8.84 10.67
C MET A 58 -4.41 -7.66 11.48
N LEU A 59 -5.74 -7.47 11.47
CA LEU A 59 -6.38 -6.36 12.19
C LEU A 59 -6.16 -6.48 13.71
N GLN A 60 -6.25 -7.68 14.28
CA GLN A 60 -5.95 -7.91 15.68
C GLN A 60 -4.51 -7.56 16.03
N ARG A 61 -3.53 -8.04 15.25
CA ARG A 61 -2.11 -7.72 15.49
C ARG A 61 -1.84 -6.22 15.39
N MET A 62 -2.47 -5.54 14.44
CA MET A 62 -2.37 -4.07 14.32
C MET A 62 -2.94 -3.36 15.56
N ASP A 63 -4.05 -3.83 16.12
CA ASP A 63 -4.66 -3.26 17.34
C ASP A 63 -3.79 -3.51 18.57
N ASP A 64 -3.15 -4.68 18.67
CA ASP A 64 -2.22 -5.04 19.75
C ASP A 64 -1.00 -4.09 19.71
N LEU A 65 -0.33 -3.97 18.56
CA LEU A 65 0.82 -3.10 18.35
C LEU A 65 0.50 -1.61 18.63
N LEU A 66 -0.69 -1.18 18.18
CA LEU A 66 -1.19 0.16 18.48
C LEU A 66 -1.40 0.39 19.97
N SER A 67 -1.80 -0.64 20.70
CA SER A 67 -2.05 -0.58 22.16
C SER A 67 -0.74 -0.60 22.95
N GLU A 68 0.25 -1.31 22.47
CA GLU A 68 1.61 -1.37 23.02
C GLU A 68 2.39 -0.07 22.79
N GLY A 69 1.98 0.78 21.83
CA GLY A 69 2.74 1.96 21.43
C GLY A 69 3.99 1.64 20.61
N SER A 70 4.02 0.46 19.98
CA SER A 70 5.14 -0.02 19.17
C SER A 70 5.21 0.67 17.81
N ASP A 71 6.42 0.87 17.27
CA ASP A 71 6.59 1.22 15.86
C ASP A 71 6.26 0.02 14.99
N PHE A 72 5.37 0.18 14.01
CA PHE A 72 5.01 -0.91 13.10
C PHE A 72 4.61 -0.45 11.71
N ALA A 73 4.61 -1.40 10.78
CA ALA A 73 4.15 -1.22 9.41
C ALA A 73 3.04 -2.21 9.07
N PHE A 74 2.15 -1.84 8.17
CA PHE A 74 1.25 -2.78 7.54
C PHE A 74 1.16 -2.58 6.03
N GLU A 75 0.88 -3.70 5.33
CA GLU A 75 0.74 -3.69 3.87
C GLU A 75 -0.73 -3.63 3.44
N THR A 76 -1.02 -2.84 2.39
CA THR A 76 -2.36 -2.72 1.84
C THR A 76 -2.35 -2.30 0.37
N THR A 77 -3.43 -2.61 -0.35
CA THR A 77 -3.67 -2.08 -1.71
C THR A 77 -4.37 -0.71 -1.70
N LEU A 78 -4.77 -0.18 -0.56
CA LEU A 78 -5.65 1.00 -0.39
C LEU A 78 -6.98 0.90 -1.15
N SER A 79 -7.36 -0.27 -1.64
CA SER A 79 -8.59 -0.45 -2.42
C SER A 79 -9.88 -0.28 -1.61
N THR A 80 -9.78 -0.19 -0.28
CA THR A 80 -10.88 0.01 0.66
C THR A 80 -10.65 1.26 1.52
N ARG A 81 -11.71 1.72 2.20
CA ARG A 81 -11.67 2.83 3.16
C ARG A 81 -11.49 2.37 4.60
N SER A 82 -11.34 1.07 4.82
CA SER A 82 -11.37 0.46 6.16
C SER A 82 -10.28 0.95 7.11
N TYR A 83 -9.13 1.36 6.57
CA TYR A 83 -8.01 1.82 7.40
C TYR A 83 -8.09 3.30 7.82
N VAL A 84 -9.01 4.11 7.28
CA VAL A 84 -9.15 5.53 7.65
C VAL A 84 -9.34 5.69 9.16
N LYS A 85 -10.34 5.00 9.72
CA LYS A 85 -10.60 5.05 11.16
C LYS A 85 -9.45 4.50 12.02
N PHE A 86 -8.72 3.53 11.51
CA PHE A 86 -7.54 3.00 12.21
C PHE A 86 -6.42 4.06 12.27
N ILE A 87 -6.16 4.74 11.16
CA ILE A 87 -5.16 5.81 11.08
C ILE A 87 -5.53 6.98 12.00
N GLU A 88 -6.80 7.39 12.02
CA GLU A 88 -7.31 8.43 12.93
C GLU A 88 -7.09 8.04 14.40
N ARG A 89 -7.36 6.78 14.77
CA ARG A 89 -7.08 6.27 16.12
C ARG A 89 -5.58 6.28 16.45
N ALA A 90 -4.74 5.90 15.50
CA ALA A 90 -3.29 5.94 15.68
C ALA A 90 -2.81 7.37 15.91
N GLN A 91 -3.28 8.32 15.13
CA GLN A 91 -2.94 9.74 15.31
C GLN A 91 -3.44 10.29 16.63
N ALA A 92 -4.64 9.91 17.07
CA ALA A 92 -5.16 10.30 18.39
C ALA A 92 -4.32 9.74 19.55
N LYS A 93 -3.60 8.63 19.34
CA LYS A 93 -2.61 8.07 20.27
C LYS A 93 -1.18 8.64 20.08
N GLY A 94 -0.99 9.66 19.25
CA GLY A 94 0.28 10.35 19.04
C GLY A 94 1.22 9.67 18.05
N TYR A 95 0.74 8.78 17.21
CA TYR A 95 1.54 8.19 16.14
C TYR A 95 1.84 9.19 15.01
N PHE A 96 3.06 9.16 14.51
CA PHE A 96 3.41 9.78 13.24
C PHE A 96 3.15 8.77 12.12
N VAL A 97 2.24 9.11 11.21
CA VAL A 97 1.80 8.21 10.13
C VAL A 97 2.49 8.56 8.83
N THR A 98 3.21 7.58 8.28
CA THR A 98 3.93 7.66 7.00
C THR A 98 3.30 6.72 5.99
N LEU A 99 2.96 7.24 4.82
CA LEU A 99 2.46 6.46 3.69
C LEU A 99 3.53 6.36 2.60
N LEU A 100 3.93 5.14 2.25
CA LEU A 100 4.81 4.82 1.14
C LEU A 100 4.01 4.07 0.07
N TYR A 101 3.76 4.72 -1.06
CA TYR A 101 2.94 4.17 -2.14
C TYR A 101 3.79 3.76 -3.33
N PHE A 102 3.80 2.47 -3.65
CA PHE A 102 4.48 1.89 -4.80
C PHE A 102 3.52 1.83 -5.99
N TRP A 103 3.81 2.65 -6.99
CA TRP A 103 2.97 2.81 -8.17
C TRP A 103 3.51 2.02 -9.36
N LEU A 104 2.59 1.58 -10.21
CA LEU A 104 2.85 1.07 -11.55
C LEU A 104 2.03 1.88 -12.56
N PRO A 105 2.53 2.12 -13.79
CA PRO A 105 1.84 2.94 -14.80
C PRO A 105 0.48 2.38 -15.23
N THR A 106 0.34 1.06 -15.27
CA THR A 106 -0.86 0.41 -15.78
C THR A 106 -1.27 -0.81 -14.95
N PRO A 107 -2.55 -1.16 -14.91
CA PRO A 107 -3.00 -2.40 -14.30
C PRO A 107 -2.53 -3.64 -15.09
N GLU A 108 -2.22 -3.51 -16.38
CA GLU A 108 -1.67 -4.57 -17.22
C GLU A 108 -0.30 -5.02 -16.70
N GLN A 109 0.58 -4.09 -16.38
CA GLN A 109 1.89 -4.40 -15.80
C GLN A 109 1.74 -5.08 -14.42
N ALA A 110 0.75 -4.67 -13.63
CA ALA A 110 0.43 -5.32 -12.37
C ALA A 110 0.01 -6.79 -12.59
N ILE A 111 -0.84 -7.05 -13.60
CA ILE A 111 -1.30 -8.40 -13.97
C ILE A 111 -0.13 -9.26 -14.44
N GLU A 112 0.73 -8.73 -15.30
CA GLU A 112 1.94 -9.44 -15.77
C GLU A 112 2.85 -9.86 -14.62
N ARG A 113 3.13 -8.95 -13.68
CA ARG A 113 3.97 -9.25 -12.51
C ARG A 113 3.35 -10.29 -11.60
N VAL A 114 2.02 -10.25 -11.41
CA VAL A 114 1.31 -11.29 -10.66
C VAL A 114 1.40 -12.63 -11.40
N ALA A 115 1.21 -12.66 -12.72
CA ALA A 115 1.34 -13.87 -13.52
C ALA A 115 2.75 -14.48 -13.46
N THR A 116 3.80 -13.65 -13.49
CA THR A 116 5.19 -14.10 -13.30
C THR A 116 5.39 -14.73 -11.92
N ARG A 117 4.94 -14.05 -10.87
CA ARG A 117 4.99 -14.57 -9.50
C ARG A 117 4.25 -15.90 -9.33
N VAL A 118 3.13 -16.10 -10.02
CA VAL A 118 2.39 -17.38 -10.01
C VAL A 118 3.23 -18.50 -10.63
N ARG A 119 3.94 -18.23 -11.73
CA ARG A 119 4.87 -19.20 -12.34
C ARG A 119 6.02 -19.61 -11.41
N GLU A 120 6.37 -18.72 -10.48
CA GLU A 120 7.41 -18.93 -9.45
C GLU A 120 6.84 -19.53 -8.15
N GLY A 121 5.60 -20.00 -8.15
CA GLY A 121 4.96 -20.66 -7.01
C GLY A 121 4.17 -19.74 -6.07
N GLY A 122 3.97 -18.47 -6.45
CA GLY A 122 3.11 -17.55 -5.70
C GLY A 122 1.62 -17.77 -5.99
N HIS A 123 0.75 -17.24 -5.12
CA HIS A 123 -0.69 -17.38 -5.29
C HIS A 123 -1.24 -16.49 -6.42
N ASN A 124 -2.29 -16.95 -7.07
CA ASN A 124 -2.96 -16.23 -8.15
C ASN A 124 -3.96 -15.21 -7.60
N ILE A 125 -4.10 -14.09 -8.32
CA ILE A 125 -5.15 -13.10 -8.08
C ILE A 125 -5.85 -12.85 -9.42
N PRO A 126 -7.19 -12.99 -9.52
CA PRO A 126 -7.92 -12.76 -10.76
C PRO A 126 -7.67 -11.36 -11.33
N SER A 127 -7.53 -11.25 -12.64
CA SER A 127 -7.17 -10.00 -13.32
C SER A 127 -8.18 -8.88 -13.11
N ASP A 128 -9.47 -9.21 -13.02
CA ASP A 128 -10.54 -8.26 -12.72
C ASP A 128 -10.40 -7.67 -11.28
N VAL A 129 -9.98 -8.51 -10.34
CA VAL A 129 -9.68 -8.08 -8.96
C VAL A 129 -8.49 -7.14 -8.92
N ILE A 130 -7.42 -7.45 -9.69
CA ILE A 130 -6.24 -6.57 -9.79
C ILE A 130 -6.64 -5.21 -10.38
N ARG A 131 -7.38 -5.19 -11.49
CA ARG A 131 -7.85 -3.93 -12.12
C ARG A 131 -8.70 -3.10 -11.15
N ARG A 132 -9.65 -3.72 -10.48
CA ARG A 132 -10.50 -3.06 -9.50
C ARG A 132 -9.69 -2.48 -8.34
N ARG A 133 -8.76 -3.26 -7.78
CA ARG A 133 -7.88 -2.82 -6.68
C ARG A 133 -6.95 -1.70 -7.13
N TYR A 134 -6.42 -1.75 -8.34
CA TYR A 134 -5.60 -0.71 -8.94
C TYR A 134 -6.35 0.63 -9.00
N ALA A 135 -7.52 0.64 -9.64
CA ALA A 135 -8.33 1.85 -9.80
C ALA A 135 -8.76 2.44 -8.43
N ASN A 136 -9.28 1.58 -7.54
CA ASN A 136 -9.72 2.02 -6.22
C ASN A 136 -8.54 2.49 -5.34
N GLY A 137 -7.39 1.82 -5.44
CA GLY A 137 -6.18 2.18 -4.70
C GLY A 137 -5.71 3.59 -5.04
N ILE A 138 -5.59 3.94 -6.32
CA ILE A 138 -5.21 5.28 -6.77
C ILE A 138 -6.26 6.33 -6.35
N LYS A 139 -7.54 6.03 -6.54
CA LYS A 139 -8.62 6.94 -6.12
C LYS A 139 -8.56 7.24 -4.63
N ASN A 140 -8.41 6.21 -3.80
CA ASN A 140 -8.37 6.37 -2.35
C ASN A 140 -7.04 7.03 -1.89
N LEU A 141 -5.93 6.75 -2.57
CA LEU A 141 -4.63 7.37 -2.29
C LEU A 141 -4.77 8.90 -2.23
N THR A 142 -5.26 9.49 -3.30
CA THR A 142 -5.34 10.97 -3.44
C THR A 142 -6.49 11.56 -2.64
N ALA A 143 -7.66 10.91 -2.63
CA ALA A 143 -8.86 11.46 -2.02
C ALA A 143 -8.90 11.30 -0.48
N LEU A 144 -8.26 10.26 0.08
CA LEU A 144 -8.43 9.89 1.47
C LEU A 144 -7.10 9.81 2.24
N TYR A 145 -6.12 9.07 1.70
CA TYR A 145 -4.95 8.68 2.50
C TYR A 145 -3.85 9.74 2.52
N ILE A 146 -3.57 10.39 1.38
CA ILE A 146 -2.60 11.52 1.34
C ILE A 146 -3.00 12.65 2.30
N PRO A 147 -4.26 13.16 2.30
CA PRO A 147 -4.65 14.21 3.24
C PRO A 147 -4.60 13.80 4.71
N LEU A 148 -4.72 12.48 4.98
CA LEU A 148 -4.77 11.97 6.34
C LEU A 148 -3.38 11.79 6.95
N CYS A 149 -2.37 11.39 6.16
CA CYS A 149 -1.04 11.05 6.65
C CYS A 149 -0.19 12.29 7.00
N ASN A 150 0.72 12.12 7.98
CA ASN A 150 1.67 13.17 8.36
C ASN A 150 2.75 13.36 7.29
N TYR A 151 3.20 12.25 6.69
CA TYR A 151 4.14 12.22 5.58
C TYR A 151 3.68 11.18 4.56
N TRP A 152 3.93 11.44 3.29
CA TRP A 152 3.68 10.49 2.20
C TRP A 152 4.74 10.62 1.11
N ALA A 153 5.01 9.49 0.46
CA ALA A 153 5.84 9.43 -0.73
C ALA A 153 5.26 8.45 -1.74
N ILE A 154 5.31 8.81 -3.01
CA ILE A 154 4.89 7.98 -4.15
C ILE A 154 6.14 7.60 -4.92
N TYR A 155 6.30 6.32 -5.15
CA TYR A 155 7.42 5.73 -5.85
C TYR A 155 6.98 5.06 -7.15
N ASP A 156 7.68 5.33 -8.24
CA ASP A 156 7.61 4.53 -9.45
C ASP A 156 8.46 3.27 -9.27
N ASN A 157 7.81 2.12 -9.30
CA ASN A 157 8.45 0.81 -9.26
C ASN A 157 8.22 0.04 -10.57
N SER A 158 8.09 0.75 -11.70
CA SER A 158 7.83 0.15 -13.02
C SER A 158 9.09 -0.39 -13.71
N SER A 159 10.26 0.12 -13.34
CA SER A 159 11.53 -0.19 -14.00
C SER A 159 11.90 -1.68 -13.86
N ALA A 160 12.47 -2.24 -14.94
CA ALA A 160 13.01 -3.59 -14.95
C ALA A 160 14.34 -3.70 -14.17
N ASP A 161 15.03 -2.57 -14.00
CA ASP A 161 16.35 -2.51 -13.34
C ASP A 161 16.21 -2.44 -11.81
N GLU A 162 15.01 -2.69 -11.27
CA GLU A 162 14.69 -2.62 -9.83
C GLU A 162 15.00 -1.25 -9.17
N GLN A 163 15.25 -0.21 -9.98
CA GLN A 163 15.45 1.13 -9.45
C GLN A 163 14.12 1.79 -9.13
N ILE A 164 13.83 1.91 -7.84
CA ILE A 164 12.68 2.64 -7.33
C ILE A 164 12.97 4.14 -7.46
N ARG A 165 12.09 4.89 -8.15
CA ARG A 165 12.23 6.34 -8.33
C ARG A 165 11.14 7.07 -7.55
N ILE A 166 11.49 8.21 -6.96
CA ILE A 166 10.51 9.08 -6.32
C ILE A 166 9.72 9.81 -7.42
N ILE A 167 8.38 9.73 -7.35
CA ILE A 167 7.49 10.54 -8.18
C ILE A 167 7.19 11.87 -7.48
N ALA A 168 6.79 11.79 -6.22
CA ALA A 168 6.46 12.95 -5.40
C ALA A 168 6.46 12.55 -3.92
N LEU A 169 6.64 13.54 -3.06
CA LEU A 169 6.53 13.41 -1.62
C LEU A 169 5.94 14.68 -0.99
N GLY A 170 5.41 14.58 0.21
CA GLY A 170 4.86 15.72 0.94
C GLY A 170 4.27 15.30 2.28
N GLY A 171 3.54 16.19 2.91
CA GLY A 171 2.92 15.95 4.21
C GLY A 171 2.11 17.14 4.71
N LYS A 172 1.53 17.03 5.93
CA LYS A 172 0.72 18.11 6.53
C LYS A 172 1.51 19.40 6.72
N ASP A 173 2.77 19.28 7.17
CA ASP A 173 3.67 20.40 7.43
C ASP A 173 4.89 20.39 6.50
N ILE A 174 4.79 19.66 5.38
CA ILE A 174 5.87 19.48 4.41
C ILE A 174 5.36 19.92 3.04
N THR A 175 6.05 20.87 2.41
CA THR A 175 5.73 21.30 1.05
C THR A 175 5.83 20.12 0.10
N THR A 176 4.82 19.93 -0.74
CA THR A 176 4.82 18.88 -1.76
C THR A 176 5.94 19.11 -2.75
N HIS A 177 6.80 18.12 -2.91
CA HIS A 177 7.86 18.10 -3.91
C HIS A 177 7.53 17.08 -5.00
N ILE A 178 7.64 17.45 -6.26
CA ILE A 178 7.31 16.62 -7.42
C ILE A 178 8.56 16.46 -8.27
N GLU A 179 9.11 15.24 -8.31
CA GLU A 179 10.26 14.89 -9.13
C GLU A 179 9.85 14.53 -10.57
N ASP A 180 8.75 13.78 -10.72
CA ASP A 180 8.20 13.40 -12.02
C ASP A 180 6.78 13.95 -12.19
N THR A 181 6.70 15.09 -12.88
CA THR A 181 5.43 15.80 -13.12
C THR A 181 4.46 14.97 -13.97
N LEU A 182 4.95 14.17 -14.94
CA LEU A 182 4.08 13.38 -15.82
C LEU A 182 3.44 12.23 -15.07
N SER A 183 4.24 11.45 -14.36
CA SER A 183 3.74 10.34 -13.53
C SER A 183 2.85 10.86 -12.39
N TYR A 184 3.21 11.97 -11.75
CA TYR A 184 2.38 12.59 -10.72
C TYR A 184 1.01 13.03 -11.25
N LYS A 185 0.97 13.65 -12.43
CA LYS A 185 -0.29 13.98 -13.11
C LYS A 185 -1.11 12.71 -13.36
N THR A 186 -0.51 11.64 -13.87
CA THR A 186 -1.21 10.38 -14.11
C THR A 186 -1.84 9.83 -12.84
N VAL A 187 -1.10 9.80 -11.72
CA VAL A 187 -1.62 9.39 -10.41
C VAL A 187 -2.74 10.30 -9.93
N SER A 188 -2.61 11.61 -10.11
CA SER A 188 -3.58 12.61 -9.61
C SER A 188 -4.83 12.71 -10.47
N TYR A 189 -4.70 12.64 -11.81
CA TYR A 189 -5.84 12.83 -12.75
C TYR A 189 -6.69 11.56 -12.96
N THR A 190 -6.17 10.38 -12.67
CA THR A 190 -6.99 9.16 -12.66
C THR A 190 -8.17 9.27 -11.70
N HIS A 191 -8.06 10.12 -10.69
CA HIS A 191 -9.13 10.46 -9.77
C HIS A 191 -10.24 11.33 -10.42
N LEU A 192 -9.90 12.29 -11.28
CA LEU A 192 -10.87 13.22 -11.87
C LEU A 192 -11.76 12.56 -12.92
N ARG A 193 -11.22 11.68 -13.76
CA ARG A 193 -11.99 10.95 -14.78
C ARG A 193 -13.02 9.98 -14.20
N ALA A 194 -12.79 9.45 -13.00
CA ALA A 194 -13.75 8.57 -12.32
C ALA A 194 -15.02 9.32 -11.85
N HIS A 195 -14.98 10.65 -11.72
CA HIS A 195 -16.14 11.48 -11.38
C HIS A 195 -16.97 11.88 -12.63
N GLU A 196 -16.34 12.04 -13.79
CA GLU A 196 -17.05 12.44 -15.02
C GLU A 196 -17.88 11.29 -15.62
N THR A 197 -17.49 10.04 -15.42
CA THR A 197 -18.26 8.86 -15.90
C THR A 197 -19.45 8.47 -15.04
N LEU A 198 -19.63 9.08 -13.86
CA LEU A 198 -20.81 8.85 -13.00
C LEU A 198 -21.84 10.01 -13.06
N ALA A 199 -21.57 11.04 -13.88
CA ALA A 199 -22.43 12.22 -14.04
C ALA A 199 -23.14 12.28 -15.41
N ASN A 200 -23.03 11.21 -16.24
CA ASN A 200 -23.78 11.05 -17.50
C ASN A 200 -24.65 9.82 -17.49
#